data_4683c655cb8b83d093c261f48a2adc39
#
_entry.id   4683c655cb8b83d093c261f48a2adc39
#
_cell.length_a   1.000
_cell.length_b   1.000
_cell.length_c   1.000
_cell.angle_alpha   90.00
_cell.angle_beta   90.00
_cell.angle_gamma   90.00
#
_symmetry.space_group_name_H-M   'P 1'
#
loop_
_entity.id
_entity.type
_entity.pdbx_description
1 polymer ?
#
loop_
_entity_poly.entity_id
_entity_poly.type
_entity_poly.pdbx_seq_one_letter_code
_entity_poly.pdbx_strand_id
1 'polypeptide(L)'
;ALASTLNVHPGTTTANMTIVPVGADGSISLYLAGGATDFVVDVLGWFAASPWHTVLLPARLVDTRAARSTTDGRFESSGAMRGGSELHVMVAGRGGVPSTGAGTVVLNVTVVDPTEALYVTVYPSGAPRPLASNLNAGAGRNTANLVIVPVGPDGRVSIFLSGGGRAHLVVDVLGWFADDGAVPPTTSTTTTSTTTTSTTTT
;
A
#
# COMPACT_ATOMS: atom_id res chain seq x y z
N ALA A 1 4.62 -11.87 -11.03
CA ALA A 1 3.74 -10.96 -10.31
C ALA A 1 3.34 -9.81 -11.22
N LEU A 2 2.07 -9.39 -11.19
CA LEU A 2 1.56 -8.26 -12.00
C LEU A 2 1.67 -6.91 -11.26
N ALA A 3 2.04 -6.93 -9.97
CA ALA A 3 2.18 -5.76 -9.13
C ALA A 3 3.66 -5.49 -8.85
N SER A 4 4.08 -4.21 -8.89
CA SER A 4 5.38 -3.79 -8.40
C SER A 4 5.23 -3.20 -7.00
N THR A 5 6.03 -3.67 -6.07
CA THR A 5 6.09 -3.12 -4.71
C THR A 5 6.90 -1.83 -4.66
N LEU A 6 7.92 -1.73 -5.49
CA LEU A 6 8.87 -0.61 -5.50
C LEU A 6 9.30 -0.31 -6.92
N ASN A 7 9.39 0.97 -7.27
CA ASN A 7 9.92 1.44 -8.54
C ASN A 7 11.19 2.24 -8.28
N VAL A 8 12.31 1.80 -8.85
CA VAL A 8 13.64 2.38 -8.63
C VAL A 8 14.09 3.11 -9.90
N HIS A 9 14.65 4.29 -9.73
CA HIS A 9 15.25 5.07 -10.81
C HIS A 9 16.78 5.10 -10.68
N PRO A 10 17.52 5.16 -11.81
CA PRO A 10 18.98 5.24 -11.77
C PRO A 10 19.48 6.39 -10.87
N GLY A 11 20.51 6.10 -10.06
CA GLY A 11 21.12 7.08 -9.17
C GLY A 11 20.29 7.50 -7.97
N THR A 12 19.19 6.79 -7.66
CA THR A 12 18.36 7.09 -6.49
C THR A 12 18.27 5.90 -5.55
N THR A 13 18.24 6.18 -4.24
CA THR A 13 17.84 5.21 -3.22
C THR A 13 16.36 5.41 -2.94
N THR A 14 15.59 4.35 -3.01
CA THR A 14 14.14 4.39 -2.82
C THR A 14 13.74 3.30 -1.82
N ALA A 15 12.93 3.65 -0.85
CA ALA A 15 12.39 2.73 0.15
C ALA A 15 10.88 2.59 -0.01
N ASN A 16 10.36 1.42 0.33
CA ASN A 16 8.94 1.17 0.54
C ASN A 16 8.78 0.07 1.59
N MET A 17 7.61 0.00 2.19
CA MET A 17 7.23 -1.10 3.08
C MET A 17 6.28 -2.05 2.33
N THR A 18 6.31 -3.33 2.69
CA THR A 18 5.33 -4.30 2.20
C THR A 18 4.98 -5.31 3.27
N ILE A 19 3.80 -5.91 3.14
CA ILE A 19 3.37 -7.07 3.93
C ILE A 19 3.20 -8.21 2.94
N VAL A 20 3.91 -9.31 3.17
CA VAL A 20 3.90 -10.45 2.27
C VAL A 20 3.68 -11.75 3.06
N PRO A 21 2.98 -12.74 2.48
CA PRO A 21 2.94 -14.07 3.05
C PRO A 21 4.33 -14.70 3.02
N VAL A 22 4.70 -15.37 4.11
CA VAL A 22 5.91 -16.19 4.16
C VAL A 22 5.63 -17.53 3.50
N GLY A 23 6.53 -18.00 2.64
CA GLY A 23 6.44 -19.31 2.01
C GLY A 23 6.48 -20.45 3.03
N ALA A 24 6.02 -21.63 2.64
CA ALA A 24 6.02 -22.81 3.51
C ALA A 24 7.43 -23.24 3.95
N ASP A 25 8.46 -22.85 3.20
CA ASP A 25 9.88 -23.02 3.48
C ASP A 25 10.48 -21.91 4.38
N GLY A 26 9.65 -20.95 4.83
CA GLY A 26 10.09 -19.80 5.62
C GLY A 26 10.71 -18.67 4.80
N SER A 27 10.65 -18.71 3.47
CA SER A 27 11.26 -17.71 2.59
C SER A 27 10.26 -16.71 2.01
N ILE A 28 10.81 -15.57 1.54
CA ILE A 28 10.14 -14.63 0.63
C ILE A 28 11.00 -14.48 -0.63
N SER A 29 10.38 -14.15 -1.75
CA SER A 29 11.10 -13.93 -3.01
C SER A 29 11.09 -12.46 -3.39
N LEU A 30 12.26 -11.94 -3.75
CA LEU A 30 12.45 -10.63 -4.35
C LEU A 30 12.67 -10.80 -5.86
N TYR A 31 11.88 -10.11 -6.66
CA TYR A 31 11.99 -10.14 -8.12
C TYR A 31 12.36 -8.76 -8.64
N LEU A 32 13.43 -8.69 -9.44
CA LEU A 32 13.87 -7.48 -10.15
C LEU A 32 13.47 -7.60 -11.63
N ALA A 33 12.68 -6.65 -12.12
CA ALA A 33 12.15 -6.67 -13.49
C ALA A 33 13.14 -6.24 -14.57
N GLY A 34 14.38 -5.90 -14.22
CA GLY A 34 15.44 -5.50 -15.17
C GLY A 34 16.48 -4.62 -14.51
N GLY A 35 17.63 -4.44 -15.20
CA GLY A 35 18.74 -3.67 -14.67
C GLY A 35 19.47 -4.40 -13.53
N ALA A 36 20.25 -3.62 -12.75
CA ALA A 36 20.96 -4.09 -11.56
C ALA A 36 20.82 -3.06 -10.44
N THR A 37 20.66 -3.53 -9.20
CA THR A 37 20.59 -2.70 -8.00
C THR A 37 20.96 -3.50 -6.78
N ASP A 38 21.36 -2.81 -5.72
CA ASP A 38 21.52 -3.41 -4.42
C ASP A 38 20.20 -3.35 -3.64
N PHE A 39 19.94 -4.39 -2.86
CA PHE A 39 18.78 -4.44 -1.95
C PHE A 39 19.25 -4.40 -0.51
N VAL A 40 18.57 -3.59 0.30
CA VAL A 40 18.59 -3.67 1.75
C VAL A 40 17.18 -4.07 2.19
N VAL A 41 17.07 -5.12 2.98
CA VAL A 41 15.80 -5.67 3.47
C VAL A 41 15.83 -5.71 4.99
N ASP A 42 14.94 -4.93 5.61
CA ASP A 42 14.76 -4.89 7.05
C ASP A 42 13.45 -5.58 7.42
N VAL A 43 13.46 -6.46 8.41
CA VAL A 43 12.26 -7.07 8.97
C VAL A 43 11.78 -6.22 10.15
N LEU A 44 10.62 -5.58 9.99
CA LEU A 44 10.03 -4.72 11.02
C LEU A 44 9.12 -5.51 11.97
N GLY A 45 8.64 -6.68 11.56
CA GLY A 45 7.77 -7.51 12.37
C GLY A 45 7.12 -8.62 11.56
N TRP A 46 6.28 -9.37 12.22
CA TRP A 46 5.51 -10.46 11.63
C TRP A 46 4.14 -10.58 12.31
N PHE A 47 3.20 -11.16 11.61
CA PHE A 47 1.87 -11.47 12.12
C PHE A 47 1.71 -13.00 12.20
N ALA A 48 1.28 -13.52 13.35
CA ALA A 48 0.83 -14.89 13.43
C ALA A 48 -0.50 -15.07 12.66
N ALA A 49 -0.80 -16.29 12.25
CA ALA A 49 -2.12 -16.58 11.69
C ALA A 49 -3.22 -16.19 12.70
N SER A 50 -4.20 -15.42 12.24
CA SER A 50 -5.24 -14.86 13.10
C SER A 50 -6.50 -14.59 12.28
N PRO A 51 -7.69 -14.73 12.85
CA PRO A 51 -8.93 -14.34 12.19
C PRO A 51 -9.08 -12.81 12.02
N TRP A 52 -8.26 -12.03 12.74
CA TRP A 52 -8.35 -10.57 12.76
C TRP A 52 -7.64 -9.88 11.59
N HIS A 53 -6.80 -10.59 10.85
CA HIS A 53 -6.13 -10.07 9.67
C HIS A 53 -5.90 -11.17 8.64
N THR A 54 -5.84 -10.78 7.38
CA THR A 54 -5.50 -11.66 6.27
C THR A 54 -4.49 -10.97 5.37
N VAL A 55 -3.35 -11.60 5.15
CA VAL A 55 -2.37 -11.19 4.13
C VAL A 55 -2.75 -11.88 2.83
N LEU A 56 -2.84 -11.10 1.75
CA LEU A 56 -3.27 -11.56 0.43
C LEU A 56 -2.08 -11.62 -0.53
N LEU A 57 -2.17 -12.48 -1.53
CA LEU A 57 -1.39 -12.26 -2.75
C LEU A 57 -1.86 -10.96 -3.38
N PRO A 58 -0.93 -10.05 -3.82
CA PRO A 58 -1.30 -8.76 -4.35
C PRO A 58 -2.36 -8.87 -5.46
N ALA A 59 -3.48 -8.18 -5.30
CA ALA A 59 -4.57 -8.17 -6.26
C ALA A 59 -4.85 -6.73 -6.72
N ARG A 60 -4.81 -6.50 -8.03
CA ARG A 60 -5.00 -5.17 -8.62
C ARG A 60 -6.45 -4.73 -8.57
N LEU A 61 -6.72 -3.65 -7.86
CA LEU A 61 -8.05 -3.04 -7.76
C LEU A 61 -8.23 -1.84 -8.70
N VAL A 62 -7.16 -1.12 -9.01
CA VAL A 62 -7.16 0.05 -9.90
C VAL A 62 -5.94 0.02 -10.81
N ASP A 63 -6.14 0.23 -12.08
CA ASP A 63 -5.09 0.57 -13.04
C ASP A 63 -5.65 1.51 -14.12
N THR A 64 -5.37 2.78 -13.98
CA THR A 64 -5.93 3.80 -14.89
C THR A 64 -5.21 3.88 -16.24
N ARG A 65 -4.10 3.16 -16.41
CA ARG A 65 -3.33 3.12 -17.66
C ARG A 65 -4.10 2.35 -18.74
N ALA A 66 -3.91 2.72 -20.00
CA ALA A 66 -4.53 2.03 -21.12
C ALA A 66 -4.05 0.57 -21.23
N ALA A 67 -4.93 -0.32 -21.67
CA ALA A 67 -4.68 -1.74 -21.91
C ALA A 67 -4.10 -2.48 -20.68
N ARG A 68 -4.51 -2.09 -19.48
CA ARG A 68 -4.18 -2.77 -18.23
C ARG A 68 -5.46 -3.28 -17.58
N SER A 69 -5.40 -4.49 -17.03
CA SER A 69 -6.53 -5.13 -16.37
C SER A 69 -6.41 -5.05 -14.85
N THR A 70 -7.55 -5.10 -14.21
CA THR A 70 -7.72 -5.30 -12.77
C THR A 70 -8.27 -6.71 -12.49
N THR A 71 -8.34 -7.08 -11.23
CA THR A 71 -8.82 -8.41 -10.81
C THR A 71 -10.24 -8.72 -11.30
N ASP A 72 -11.08 -7.72 -11.49
CA ASP A 72 -12.51 -7.86 -11.80
C ASP A 72 -13.00 -6.94 -12.92
N GLY A 73 -12.11 -6.34 -13.70
CA GLY A 73 -12.42 -5.44 -14.81
C GLY A 73 -12.93 -4.06 -14.38
N ARG A 74 -12.91 -3.73 -13.08
CA ARG A 74 -13.37 -2.43 -12.57
C ARG A 74 -12.19 -1.49 -12.34
N PHE A 75 -12.41 -0.19 -12.55
CA PHE A 75 -11.38 0.85 -12.38
C PHE A 75 -10.13 0.63 -13.24
N GLU A 76 -10.31 0.08 -14.43
CA GLU A 76 -9.24 -0.11 -15.41
C GLU A 76 -9.36 0.87 -16.58
N SER A 77 -8.22 1.18 -17.20
CA SER A 77 -8.12 1.94 -18.45
C SER A 77 -8.90 3.27 -18.47
N SER A 78 -9.14 3.89 -17.31
CA SER A 78 -9.94 5.12 -17.16
C SER A 78 -9.18 6.40 -17.54
N GLY A 79 -7.90 6.29 -17.87
CA GLY A 79 -7.04 7.43 -18.17
C GLY A 79 -6.41 8.08 -16.94
N ALA A 80 -5.46 8.98 -17.16
CA ALA A 80 -4.77 9.68 -16.10
C ALA A 80 -5.72 10.59 -15.32
N MET A 81 -5.65 10.52 -14.00
CA MET A 81 -6.37 11.41 -13.11
C MET A 81 -5.80 12.82 -13.17
N ARG A 82 -6.67 13.82 -13.01
CA ARG A 82 -6.24 15.22 -12.85
C ARG A 82 -5.91 15.53 -11.40
N GLY A 83 -4.93 16.39 -11.19
CA GLY A 83 -4.71 17.01 -9.89
C GLY A 83 -5.95 17.77 -9.41
N GLY A 84 -6.18 17.78 -8.12
CA GLY A 84 -7.40 18.31 -7.50
C GLY A 84 -8.61 17.37 -7.57
N SER A 85 -8.49 16.18 -8.20
CA SER A 85 -9.59 15.20 -8.28
C SER A 85 -9.46 14.08 -7.25
N GLU A 86 -10.55 13.36 -7.11
CA GLU A 86 -10.71 12.27 -6.15
C GLU A 86 -11.27 11.03 -6.85
N LEU A 87 -10.80 9.85 -6.46
CA LEU A 87 -11.28 8.56 -6.91
C LEU A 87 -11.80 7.77 -5.71
N HIS A 88 -13.07 7.37 -5.74
CA HIS A 88 -13.67 6.49 -4.73
C HIS A 88 -13.58 5.05 -5.18
N VAL A 89 -12.74 4.26 -4.52
CA VAL A 89 -12.43 2.88 -4.88
C VAL A 89 -13.19 1.92 -3.98
N MET A 90 -14.10 1.13 -4.54
CA MET A 90 -14.68 -0.01 -3.84
C MET A 90 -13.55 -1.00 -3.53
N VAL A 91 -13.36 -1.33 -2.27
CA VAL A 91 -12.39 -2.34 -1.80
C VAL A 91 -13.10 -3.57 -1.22
N ALA A 92 -14.24 -3.38 -0.56
CA ALA A 92 -15.04 -4.48 -0.04
C ALA A 92 -15.52 -5.41 -1.16
N GLY A 93 -15.40 -6.71 -0.96
CA GLY A 93 -15.78 -7.74 -1.92
C GLY A 93 -14.84 -7.88 -3.12
N ARG A 94 -13.64 -7.28 -3.10
CA ARG A 94 -12.71 -7.28 -4.22
C ARG A 94 -11.31 -7.76 -3.82
N GLY A 95 -10.62 -8.45 -4.72
CA GLY A 95 -9.22 -8.85 -4.56
C GLY A 95 -8.93 -9.68 -3.31
N GLY A 96 -9.90 -10.43 -2.77
CA GLY A 96 -9.78 -11.20 -1.54
C GLY A 96 -10.19 -10.47 -0.25
N VAL A 97 -10.59 -9.20 -0.35
CA VAL A 97 -11.23 -8.48 0.76
C VAL A 97 -12.69 -8.96 0.88
N PRO A 98 -13.19 -9.33 2.07
CA PRO A 98 -14.58 -9.73 2.22
C PRO A 98 -15.53 -8.57 1.93
N SER A 99 -16.77 -8.88 1.55
CA SER A 99 -17.80 -7.87 1.27
C SER A 99 -18.28 -7.13 2.52
N THR A 100 -18.10 -7.73 3.69
CA THR A 100 -18.43 -7.18 5.01
C THR A 100 -17.36 -7.60 6.03
N GLY A 101 -17.21 -6.83 7.11
CA GLY A 101 -16.32 -7.19 8.22
C GLY A 101 -14.84 -6.83 8.01
N ALA A 102 -14.46 -6.20 6.89
CA ALA A 102 -13.15 -5.59 6.74
C ALA A 102 -13.21 -4.14 7.26
N GLY A 103 -12.56 -3.87 8.37
CA GLY A 103 -12.48 -2.52 8.96
C GLY A 103 -11.34 -1.68 8.38
N THR A 104 -10.27 -2.34 7.92
CA THR A 104 -9.06 -1.68 7.40
C THR A 104 -8.45 -2.50 6.27
N VAL A 105 -7.93 -1.83 5.25
CA VAL A 105 -7.22 -2.48 4.14
C VAL A 105 -5.77 -2.03 4.06
N VAL A 106 -4.93 -2.93 3.57
CA VAL A 106 -3.52 -2.69 3.27
C VAL A 106 -3.38 -2.57 1.75
N LEU A 107 -2.98 -1.42 1.29
CA LEU A 107 -2.86 -1.10 -0.12
C LEU A 107 -1.43 -0.74 -0.48
N ASN A 108 -0.96 -1.15 -1.66
CA ASN A 108 0.18 -0.53 -2.31
C ASN A 108 -0.36 0.45 -3.36
N VAL A 109 -0.12 1.74 -3.14
CA VAL A 109 -0.58 2.81 -4.04
C VAL A 109 0.60 3.32 -4.83
N THR A 110 0.48 3.28 -6.15
CA THR A 110 1.53 3.74 -7.07
C THR A 110 1.01 4.87 -7.94
N VAL A 111 1.72 5.98 -7.93
CA VAL A 111 1.61 7.06 -8.92
C VAL A 111 2.51 6.74 -10.10
N VAL A 112 1.97 6.82 -11.31
CA VAL A 112 2.69 6.51 -12.56
C VAL A 112 2.61 7.71 -13.51
N ASP A 113 3.75 8.06 -14.09
CA ASP A 113 3.93 9.15 -15.08
C ASP A 113 3.31 10.48 -14.61
N PRO A 114 3.61 10.98 -13.40
CA PRO A 114 3.13 12.28 -12.96
C PRO A 114 3.73 13.41 -13.80
N THR A 115 2.88 14.30 -14.32
CA THR A 115 3.33 15.43 -15.15
C THR A 115 3.93 16.58 -14.31
N GLU A 116 3.64 16.60 -13.01
CA GLU A 116 4.13 17.59 -12.04
C GLU A 116 4.42 16.91 -10.70
N ALA A 117 5.09 17.61 -9.79
CA ALA A 117 5.18 17.18 -8.41
C ALA A 117 3.78 17.22 -7.77
N LEU A 118 3.42 16.13 -7.11
CA LEU A 118 2.11 15.97 -6.50
C LEU A 118 2.19 15.09 -5.25
N TYR A 119 1.12 15.10 -4.47
CA TYR A 119 0.94 14.13 -3.40
C TYR A 119 -0.41 13.42 -3.53
N VAL A 120 -0.49 12.25 -2.90
CA VAL A 120 -1.70 11.44 -2.80
C VAL A 120 -2.08 11.33 -1.33
N THR A 121 -3.37 11.50 -1.06
CA THR A 121 -3.98 11.22 0.24
C THR A 121 -5.00 10.11 0.08
N VAL A 122 -4.90 9.05 0.89
CA VAL A 122 -5.85 7.94 0.93
C VAL A 122 -6.54 7.96 2.29
N TYR A 123 -7.87 7.87 2.28
CA TYR A 123 -8.68 7.99 3.50
C TYR A 123 -10.02 7.26 3.35
N PRO A 124 -10.74 6.99 4.45
CA PRO A 124 -12.03 6.33 4.38
C PRO A 124 -13.04 7.13 3.56
N SER A 125 -13.77 6.48 2.67
CA SER A 125 -14.85 7.15 1.95
C SER A 125 -15.91 7.66 2.94
N GLY A 126 -16.45 8.88 2.66
CA GLY A 126 -17.40 9.54 3.54
C GLY A 126 -16.79 10.33 4.70
N ALA A 127 -15.49 10.17 4.97
CA ALA A 127 -14.78 11.00 5.94
C ALA A 127 -14.22 12.28 5.31
N PRO A 128 -14.04 13.37 6.09
CA PRO A 128 -13.30 14.54 5.64
C PRO A 128 -11.87 14.17 5.24
N ARG A 129 -11.38 14.74 4.13
CA ARG A 129 -10.00 14.53 3.72
C ARG A 129 -9.02 15.07 4.76
N PRO A 130 -8.08 14.25 5.28
CA PRO A 130 -7.07 14.73 6.21
C PRO A 130 -6.02 15.61 5.50
N LEU A 131 -5.28 16.42 6.26
CA LEU A 131 -4.18 17.23 5.75
C LEU A 131 -2.90 16.41 5.47
N ALA A 132 -2.87 15.14 5.84
CA ALA A 132 -1.73 14.25 5.65
C ALA A 132 -1.60 13.78 4.19
N SER A 133 -0.36 13.51 3.74
CA SER A 133 -0.08 12.80 2.50
C SER A 133 0.42 11.38 2.81
N ASN A 134 -0.03 10.41 2.00
CA ASN A 134 0.47 9.03 2.08
C ASN A 134 1.60 8.77 1.08
N LEU A 135 1.70 9.58 0.03
CA LEU A 135 2.67 9.41 -1.04
C LEU A 135 2.99 10.77 -1.67
N ASN A 136 4.27 11.04 -1.90
CA ASN A 136 4.73 12.24 -2.62
C ASN A 136 5.51 11.80 -3.85
N ALA A 137 5.15 12.28 -5.02
CA ALA A 137 5.77 11.95 -6.30
C ALA A 137 6.30 13.20 -7.01
N GLY A 138 7.51 13.12 -7.51
CA GLY A 138 8.09 14.15 -8.38
C GLY A 138 7.65 13.94 -9.84
N ALA A 139 7.69 15.01 -10.65
CA ALA A 139 7.38 14.95 -12.08
C ALA A 139 8.20 13.84 -12.79
N GLY A 140 7.53 13.02 -13.60
CA GLY A 140 8.11 11.91 -14.35
C GLY A 140 8.63 10.75 -13.49
N ARG A 141 8.35 10.72 -12.19
CA ARG A 141 8.85 9.67 -11.28
C ARG A 141 7.71 8.79 -10.77
N ASN A 142 7.74 7.53 -11.19
CA ASN A 142 6.85 6.52 -10.65
C ASN A 142 7.22 6.25 -9.18
N THR A 143 6.26 6.41 -8.30
CA THR A 143 6.48 6.28 -6.86
C THR A 143 5.38 5.41 -6.26
N ALA A 144 5.76 4.45 -5.44
CA ALA A 144 4.84 3.57 -4.70
C ALA A 144 5.00 3.77 -3.20
N ASN A 145 3.93 3.56 -2.45
CA ASN A 145 3.97 3.46 -1.00
C ASN A 145 2.90 2.52 -0.47
N LEU A 146 3.22 1.83 0.63
CA LEU A 146 2.23 1.08 1.40
C LEU A 146 1.34 2.05 2.18
N VAL A 147 0.05 1.80 2.14
CA VAL A 147 -0.96 2.57 2.88
C VAL A 147 -1.85 1.59 3.65
N ILE A 148 -1.99 1.82 4.94
CA ILE A 148 -2.96 1.15 5.79
C ILE A 148 -4.06 2.16 6.08
N VAL A 149 -5.29 1.86 5.68
CA VAL A 149 -6.41 2.82 5.70
C VAL A 149 -7.71 2.14 6.12
N PRO A 150 -8.49 2.74 7.03
CA PRO A 150 -9.82 2.25 7.36
C PRO A 150 -10.73 2.26 6.12
N VAL A 151 -11.64 1.31 6.05
CA VAL A 151 -12.67 1.24 5.02
C VAL A 151 -13.83 2.14 5.40
N GLY A 152 -14.33 2.93 4.46
CA GLY A 152 -15.51 3.74 4.69
C GLY A 152 -16.79 2.89 4.85
N PRO A 153 -17.86 3.46 5.42
CA PRO A 153 -19.11 2.74 5.69
C PRO A 153 -19.79 2.19 4.43
N ASP A 154 -19.42 2.71 3.26
CA ASP A 154 -19.86 2.28 1.94
C ASP A 154 -18.96 1.21 1.29
N GLY A 155 -18.00 0.68 2.03
CA GLY A 155 -17.04 -0.33 1.56
C GLY A 155 -15.93 0.24 0.66
N ARG A 156 -15.71 1.57 0.68
CA ARG A 156 -14.75 2.26 -0.20
C ARG A 156 -13.67 2.98 0.58
N VAL A 157 -12.60 3.28 -0.16
CA VAL A 157 -11.60 4.27 0.21
C VAL A 157 -11.60 5.40 -0.82
N SER A 158 -11.27 6.61 -0.38
CA SER A 158 -11.09 7.78 -1.23
C SER A 158 -9.62 8.01 -1.48
N ILE A 159 -9.24 8.30 -2.72
CA ILE A 159 -7.87 8.60 -3.14
C ILE A 159 -7.87 9.97 -3.79
N PHE A 160 -7.31 10.95 -3.12
CA PHE A 160 -7.16 12.32 -3.62
C PHE A 160 -5.79 12.51 -4.26
N LEU A 161 -5.76 13.10 -5.44
CA LEU A 161 -4.56 13.53 -6.15
C LEU A 161 -4.43 15.05 -6.08
N SER A 162 -3.32 15.57 -5.53
CA SER A 162 -3.07 17.02 -5.43
C SER A 162 -2.51 17.62 -6.72
N GLY A 163 -2.34 18.95 -6.73
CA GLY A 163 -1.65 19.68 -7.79
C GLY A 163 -2.54 20.04 -8.98
N GLY A 164 -1.94 20.56 -10.04
CA GLY A 164 -2.60 20.96 -11.31
C GLY A 164 -2.39 19.96 -12.44
N GLY A 165 -1.41 19.06 -12.31
CA GLY A 165 -1.01 18.10 -13.33
C GLY A 165 -1.91 16.88 -13.47
N ARG A 166 -1.33 15.80 -13.98
CA ARG A 166 -2.01 14.50 -14.17
C ARG A 166 -1.08 13.37 -13.80
N ALA A 167 -1.66 12.25 -13.36
CA ALA A 167 -0.92 11.00 -13.16
C ALA A 167 -1.85 9.81 -13.33
N HIS A 168 -1.29 8.67 -13.68
CA HIS A 168 -1.98 7.41 -13.55
C HIS A 168 -1.86 6.88 -12.13
N LEU A 169 -2.90 6.16 -11.69
CA LEU A 169 -2.91 5.43 -10.43
C LEU A 169 -2.96 3.93 -10.67
N VAL A 170 -2.18 3.22 -9.86
CA VAL A 170 -2.23 1.77 -9.71
C VAL A 170 -2.41 1.48 -8.23
N VAL A 171 -3.40 0.64 -7.90
CA VAL A 171 -3.68 0.26 -6.52
C VAL A 171 -3.82 -1.26 -6.44
N ASP A 172 -2.99 -1.86 -5.62
CA ASP A 172 -3.02 -3.29 -5.32
C ASP A 172 -3.39 -3.49 -3.85
N VAL A 173 -4.31 -4.39 -3.56
CA VAL A 173 -4.60 -4.79 -2.18
C VAL A 173 -3.67 -5.92 -1.77
N LEU A 174 -3.10 -5.80 -0.56
CA LEU A 174 -2.14 -6.75 0.01
C LEU A 174 -2.70 -7.48 1.23
N GLY A 175 -3.79 -7.00 1.80
CA GLY A 175 -4.39 -7.57 2.99
C GLY A 175 -5.51 -6.72 3.57
N TRP A 176 -6.08 -7.21 4.64
CA TRP A 176 -7.12 -6.52 5.39
C TRP A 176 -7.11 -6.93 6.85
N PHE A 177 -7.65 -6.05 7.70
CA PHE A 177 -7.90 -6.30 9.12
C PHE A 177 -9.41 -6.30 9.34
N ALA A 178 -9.88 -7.21 10.17
CA ALA A 178 -11.29 -7.31 10.51
C ALA A 178 -11.77 -6.06 11.27
N ASP A 179 -13.02 -5.70 11.00
CA ASP A 179 -13.79 -4.82 11.86
C ASP A 179 -14.52 -5.72 12.85
N ASP A 180 -13.99 -5.84 14.05
CA ASP A 180 -14.53 -6.73 15.07
C ASP A 180 -15.53 -6.03 16.00
N GLY A 181 -15.76 -4.72 15.81
CA GLY A 181 -16.57 -3.92 16.73
C GLY A 181 -16.05 -3.93 18.18
N ALA A 182 -14.91 -4.59 18.40
CA ALA A 182 -14.31 -4.74 19.72
C ALA A 182 -13.43 -3.52 20.03
N VAL A 183 -13.48 -3.14 21.30
CA VAL A 183 -12.48 -2.24 21.89
C VAL A 183 -11.09 -2.84 21.63
N PRO A 184 -10.14 -2.09 21.06
CA PRO A 184 -8.78 -2.60 20.88
C PRO A 184 -8.29 -3.18 22.20
N PRO A 185 -7.68 -4.37 22.22
CA PRO A 185 -7.08 -4.87 23.43
C PRO A 185 -6.14 -3.81 23.96
N THR A 186 -6.30 -3.39 25.21
CA THR A 186 -5.40 -2.46 25.88
C THR A 186 -3.99 -3.03 25.77
N THR A 187 -3.18 -2.46 24.92
CA THR A 187 -1.81 -2.89 24.66
C THR A 187 -1.02 -2.66 25.94
N SER A 188 -0.76 -3.72 26.70
CA SER A 188 0.31 -3.70 27.70
C SER A 188 1.62 -3.53 26.94
N THR A 189 2.17 -2.34 26.98
CA THR A 189 3.49 -2.05 26.42
C THR A 189 4.52 -2.72 27.33
N THR A 190 4.90 -3.96 27.03
CA THR A 190 6.08 -4.57 27.65
C THR A 190 7.30 -3.93 27.02
N THR A 191 7.89 -2.95 27.66
CA THR A 191 9.15 -2.35 27.28
C THR A 191 10.26 -3.36 27.57
N THR A 192 10.70 -4.10 26.57
CA THR A 192 11.90 -4.94 26.68
C THR A 192 13.13 -4.04 26.50
N SER A 193 13.78 -3.69 27.63
CA SER A 193 15.06 -2.98 27.63
C SER A 193 16.15 -3.94 27.22
N THR A 194 16.72 -3.81 26.03
CA THR A 194 17.90 -4.53 25.60
C THR A 194 19.15 -3.82 26.17
N THR A 195 19.74 -4.39 27.22
CA THR A 195 21.02 -3.90 27.74
C THR A 195 22.14 -4.46 26.87
N THR A 196 22.77 -3.62 26.07
CA THR A 196 23.98 -3.98 25.30
C THR A 196 25.19 -3.89 26.24
N THR A 197 25.75 -5.02 26.63
CA THR A 197 27.00 -5.09 27.39
C THR A 197 28.18 -5.09 26.40
N SER A 198 28.90 -3.97 26.31
CA SER A 198 30.14 -3.86 25.55
C SER A 198 31.28 -4.44 26.38
N THR A 199 31.89 -5.55 25.96
CA THR A 199 33.13 -6.12 26.55
C THR A 199 34.29 -5.48 25.82
N THR A 200 35.06 -4.62 26.47
CA THR A 200 36.33 -4.10 26.00
C THR A 200 37.40 -5.09 26.45
N THR A 201 38.11 -5.75 25.52
CA THR A 201 39.29 -6.55 25.80
C THR A 201 40.51 -5.66 25.65
N THR A 202 41.29 -5.57 26.72
CA THR A 202 42.62 -4.94 26.79
C THR A 202 43.67 -5.86 26.19
#